data_970962bfb8ddcab87671a9c2496cc239
#
_entry.id   970962bfb8ddcab87671a9c2496cc239
#
_cell.length_a   1.000
_cell.length_b   1.000
_cell.length_c   1.000
_cell.angle_alpha   90.00
_cell.angle_beta   90.00
_cell.angle_gamma   90.00
#
_symmetry.space_group_name_H-M   'P 1'
#
loop_
_entity.id
_entity.type
_entity.pdbx_description
1 polymer ?
#
loop_
_entity_poly.entity_id
_entity_poly.type
_entity_poly.pdbx_seq_one_letter_code
_entity_poly.pdbx_strand_id
1 'polypeptide(L)'
;LLAMEPSPDAIDRAKAHFGGADNMTDAMGGLSALMQIGGDPFEAALADFYARWRHEPLVIDKWFAIQARSPAADALGRVMGLTTHPAFDPKNPNRLRALVQSFASGNPARFHDPSGAGYRFLADQVLMVDGFNPMMAARLIEPLSAWKRYAEPFRDNMRQALQRIVAHSGVSKNVLELAAKAATE
;
A
#
# COMPACT_ATOMS: atom_id res chain seq x y z
N LEU A 1 0.90 16.84 15.25
CA LEU A 1 2.20 16.17 15.22
C LEU A 1 3.16 17.09 14.46
N LEU A 2 3.99 17.83 15.20
CA LEU A 2 5.14 18.51 14.64
C LEU A 2 6.05 17.44 14.04
N ALA A 3 6.30 17.50 12.73
CA ALA A 3 7.31 16.71 12.09
C ALA A 3 8.66 17.13 12.69
N MET A 4 9.13 16.38 13.67
CA MET A 4 10.49 16.52 14.13
C MET A 4 11.37 15.99 12.99
N GLU A 5 12.19 16.88 12.41
CA GLU A 5 13.23 16.43 11.51
C GLU A 5 14.13 15.45 12.27
N PRO A 6 14.42 14.28 11.70
CA PRO A 6 15.25 13.30 12.38
C PRO A 6 16.66 13.88 12.57
N SER A 7 17.17 13.77 13.80
CA SER A 7 18.53 14.21 14.08
C SER A 7 19.56 13.37 13.28
N PRO A 8 20.75 13.93 12.94
CA PRO A 8 21.82 13.16 12.31
C PRO A 8 22.15 11.86 13.05
N ASP A 9 22.18 11.91 14.37
CA ASP A 9 22.41 10.74 15.23
C ASP A 9 21.30 9.66 15.08
N ALA A 10 20.03 10.05 14.94
CA ALA A 10 18.93 9.11 14.68
C ALA A 10 19.07 8.44 13.31
N ILE A 11 19.50 9.19 12.29
CA ILE A 11 19.77 8.67 10.97
C ILE A 11 20.91 7.65 11.01
N ASP A 12 22.00 7.98 11.65
CA ASP A 12 23.19 7.14 11.74
C ASP A 12 22.89 5.85 12.52
N ARG A 13 22.15 5.92 13.60
CA ARG A 13 21.69 4.72 14.34
C ARG A 13 20.80 3.83 13.49
N ALA A 14 19.85 4.39 12.74
CA ALA A 14 18.97 3.61 11.88
C ALA A 14 19.75 2.92 10.73
N LYS A 15 20.72 3.63 10.14
CA LYS A 15 21.64 3.06 9.14
C LYS A 15 22.50 1.95 9.72
N ALA A 16 23.09 2.17 10.89
CA ALA A 16 23.92 1.17 11.57
C ALA A 16 23.12 -0.07 11.93
N HIS A 17 21.88 0.10 12.42
CA HIS A 17 20.98 -1.01 12.73
C HIS A 17 20.62 -1.83 11.47
N PHE A 18 20.27 -1.15 10.38
CA PHE A 18 19.98 -1.84 9.10
C PHE A 18 21.21 -2.54 8.53
N GLY A 19 22.37 -1.84 8.49
CA GLY A 19 23.61 -2.35 7.87
C GLY A 19 24.26 -3.48 8.68
N GLY A 20 24.10 -3.47 10.01
CA GLY A 20 24.65 -4.50 10.91
C GLY A 20 23.71 -5.66 11.18
N ALA A 21 22.50 -5.68 10.58
CA ALA A 21 21.52 -6.73 10.81
C ALA A 21 21.98 -8.09 10.25
N ASP A 22 22.00 -9.10 11.08
CA ASP A 22 22.34 -10.49 10.72
C ASP A 22 21.09 -11.38 10.54
N ASN A 23 19.92 -10.83 10.79
CA ASN A 23 18.63 -11.50 10.63
C ASN A 23 17.58 -10.58 10.02
N MET A 24 16.50 -11.18 9.50
CA MET A 24 15.46 -10.43 8.79
C MET A 24 14.65 -9.49 9.71
N THR A 25 14.48 -9.82 10.97
CA THR A 25 13.72 -9.01 11.93
C THR A 25 14.44 -7.69 12.17
N ASP A 26 15.73 -7.73 12.43
CA ASP A 26 16.55 -6.54 12.65
C ASP A 26 16.72 -5.72 11.37
N ALA A 27 16.91 -6.37 10.22
CA ALA A 27 16.95 -5.69 8.94
C ALA A 27 15.64 -4.92 8.66
N MET A 28 14.48 -5.54 8.92
CA MET A 28 13.19 -4.87 8.77
C MET A 28 12.95 -3.78 9.82
N GLY A 29 13.49 -3.94 11.03
CA GLY A 29 13.46 -2.92 12.07
C GLY A 29 14.21 -1.66 11.65
N GLY A 30 15.47 -1.82 11.20
CA GLY A 30 16.29 -0.73 10.68
C GLY A 30 15.68 -0.06 9.44
N LEU A 31 15.18 -0.87 8.50
CA LEU A 31 14.53 -0.35 7.29
C LEU A 31 13.23 0.40 7.63
N SER A 32 12.47 -0.04 8.64
CA SER A 32 11.26 0.66 9.09
C SER A 32 11.59 2.00 9.76
N ALA A 33 12.69 2.06 10.53
CA ALA A 33 13.16 3.32 11.10
C ALA A 33 13.58 4.30 9.98
N LEU A 34 14.32 3.83 8.98
CA LEU A 34 14.70 4.63 7.81
C LEU A 34 13.49 5.07 6.98
N MET A 35 12.44 4.25 6.86
CA MET A 35 11.18 4.63 6.21
C MET A 35 10.50 5.82 6.91
N GLN A 36 10.52 5.87 8.24
CA GLN A 36 9.96 7.01 8.98
C GLN A 36 10.79 8.28 8.81
N ILE A 37 12.10 8.14 8.61
CA ILE A 37 13.03 9.23 8.32
C ILE A 37 12.79 9.75 6.91
N GLY A 38 12.68 8.83 5.94
CA GLY A 38 12.52 9.15 4.52
C GLY A 38 13.81 9.62 3.84
N GLY A 39 13.66 10.19 2.64
CA GLY A 39 14.78 10.77 1.88
C GLY A 39 15.85 9.77 1.46
N ASP A 40 17.04 10.29 1.11
CA ASP A 40 18.15 9.49 0.61
C ASP A 40 18.57 8.31 1.49
N PRO A 41 18.53 8.40 2.83
CA PRO A 41 18.86 7.26 3.69
C PRO A 41 17.93 6.07 3.47
N PHE A 42 16.63 6.32 3.31
CA PHE A 42 15.65 5.27 3.04
C PHE A 42 15.80 4.71 1.62
N GLU A 43 16.00 5.56 0.63
CA GLU A 43 16.18 5.12 -0.76
C GLU A 43 17.43 4.23 -0.92
N ALA A 44 18.53 4.61 -0.30
CA ALA A 44 19.74 3.81 -0.31
C ALA A 44 19.54 2.44 0.35
N ALA A 45 18.84 2.39 1.50
CA ALA A 45 18.53 1.14 2.19
C ALA A 45 17.56 0.26 1.40
N LEU A 46 16.58 0.85 0.71
CA LEU A 46 15.67 0.11 -0.18
C LEU A 46 16.40 -0.52 -1.36
N ALA A 47 17.31 0.22 -1.96
CA ALA A 47 18.12 -0.27 -3.08
C ALA A 47 19.03 -1.42 -2.65
N ASP A 48 19.70 -1.28 -1.50
CA ASP A 48 20.54 -2.34 -0.93
C ASP A 48 19.71 -3.58 -0.55
N PHE A 49 18.57 -3.39 0.10
CA PHE A 49 17.66 -4.49 0.45
C PHE A 49 17.19 -5.24 -0.81
N TYR A 50 16.79 -4.52 -1.86
CA TYR A 50 16.40 -5.12 -3.13
C TYR A 50 17.53 -5.87 -3.78
N ALA A 51 18.74 -5.29 -3.83
CA ALA A 51 19.92 -5.94 -4.42
C ALA A 51 20.25 -7.27 -3.75
N ARG A 52 20.18 -7.32 -2.42
CA ARG A 52 20.44 -8.54 -1.63
C ARG A 52 19.36 -9.62 -1.82
N TRP A 53 18.08 -9.24 -1.90
CA TRP A 53 16.96 -10.15 -1.71
C TRP A 53 16.04 -10.30 -2.93
N ARG A 54 16.37 -9.69 -4.08
CA ARG A 54 15.50 -9.73 -5.28
C ARG A 54 15.16 -11.13 -5.78
N HIS A 55 15.93 -12.15 -5.39
CA HIS A 55 15.72 -13.54 -5.78
C HIS A 55 14.85 -14.33 -4.77
N GLU A 56 14.49 -13.70 -3.64
CA GLU A 56 13.72 -14.31 -2.57
C GLU A 56 12.27 -13.77 -2.56
N PRO A 57 11.31 -14.48 -3.18
CA PRO A 57 9.95 -13.94 -3.40
C PRO A 57 9.25 -13.43 -2.13
N LEU A 58 9.38 -14.15 -1.00
CA LEU A 58 8.76 -13.76 0.26
C LEU A 58 9.42 -12.54 0.90
N VAL A 59 10.69 -12.31 0.63
CA VAL A 59 11.42 -11.13 1.12
C VAL A 59 11.07 -9.92 0.26
N ILE A 60 10.90 -10.09 -1.03
CA ILE A 60 10.45 -9.02 -1.92
C ILE A 60 9.02 -8.56 -1.60
N ASP A 61 8.16 -9.43 -1.07
CA ASP A 61 6.87 -8.99 -0.50
C ASP A 61 7.04 -7.96 0.62
N LYS A 62 8.07 -8.11 1.48
CA LYS A 62 8.39 -7.13 2.52
C LYS A 62 8.88 -5.80 1.94
N TRP A 63 9.68 -5.87 0.86
CA TRP A 63 10.17 -4.68 0.15
C TRP A 63 9.03 -3.87 -0.48
N PHE A 64 8.02 -4.50 -1.05
CA PHE A 64 6.81 -3.83 -1.53
C PHE A 64 6.01 -3.25 -0.37
N ALA A 65 5.78 -4.03 0.68
CA ALA A 65 4.95 -3.64 1.80
C ALA A 65 5.49 -2.43 2.57
N ILE A 66 6.81 -2.34 2.75
CA ILE A 66 7.41 -1.21 3.47
C ILE A 66 7.26 0.11 2.70
N GLN A 67 7.40 0.08 1.38
CA GLN A 67 7.19 1.25 0.53
C GLN A 67 5.73 1.70 0.51
N ALA A 68 4.80 0.74 0.46
CA ALA A 68 3.37 1.01 0.53
C ALA A 68 2.94 1.69 1.84
N ARG A 69 3.66 1.45 2.93
CA ARG A 69 3.41 2.02 4.27
C ARG A 69 4.16 3.31 4.55
N SER A 70 4.97 3.79 3.60
CA SER A 70 5.73 5.03 3.79
C SER A 70 4.80 6.21 4.04
N PRO A 71 5.06 7.04 5.07
CA PRO A 71 4.29 8.26 5.33
C PRO A 71 4.62 9.41 4.36
N ALA A 72 5.60 9.23 3.46
CA ALA A 72 6.02 10.24 2.50
C ALA A 72 4.87 10.75 1.63
N ALA A 73 4.92 12.01 1.23
CA ALA A 73 3.83 12.66 0.48
C ALA A 73 3.59 12.00 -0.89
N ASP A 74 4.62 11.44 -1.49
CA ASP A 74 4.62 10.75 -2.79
C ASP A 74 4.25 9.26 -2.71
N ALA A 75 3.90 8.73 -1.54
CA ALA A 75 3.69 7.29 -1.34
C ALA A 75 2.67 6.68 -2.30
N LEU A 76 1.56 7.38 -2.63
CA LEU A 76 0.61 6.89 -3.63
C LEU A 76 1.25 6.81 -5.02
N GLY A 77 1.98 7.84 -5.44
CA GLY A 77 2.70 7.82 -6.71
C GLY A 77 3.71 6.69 -6.80
N ARG A 78 4.44 6.44 -5.71
CA ARG A 78 5.37 5.31 -5.58
C ARG A 78 4.63 3.97 -5.71
N VAL A 79 3.52 3.78 -4.99
CA VAL A 79 2.72 2.55 -5.06
C VAL A 79 2.20 2.32 -6.48
N MET A 80 1.70 3.35 -7.15
CA MET A 80 1.27 3.27 -8.55
C MET A 80 2.43 2.86 -9.47
N GLY A 81 3.61 3.47 -9.32
CA GLY A 81 4.80 3.09 -10.09
C GLY A 81 5.21 1.62 -9.85
N LEU A 82 5.09 1.15 -8.61
CA LEU A 82 5.42 -0.23 -8.24
C LEU A 82 4.47 -1.27 -8.85
N THR A 83 3.26 -0.90 -9.26
CA THR A 83 2.37 -1.84 -9.98
C THR A 83 2.88 -2.23 -11.36
N THR A 84 3.83 -1.47 -11.91
CA THR A 84 4.52 -1.76 -13.19
C THR A 84 5.93 -2.31 -13.01
N HIS A 85 6.37 -2.50 -11.77
CA HIS A 85 7.70 -3.04 -11.47
C HIS A 85 7.83 -4.50 -11.93
N PRO A 86 8.96 -4.92 -12.55
CA PRO A 86 9.14 -6.29 -13.06
C PRO A 86 8.92 -7.40 -12.01
N ALA A 87 9.17 -7.12 -10.74
CA ALA A 87 8.92 -8.06 -9.64
C ALA A 87 7.46 -8.06 -9.16
N PHE A 88 6.59 -7.17 -9.67
CA PHE A 88 5.18 -7.16 -9.31
C PHE A 88 4.37 -8.04 -10.25
N ASP A 89 3.74 -9.07 -9.68
CA ASP A 89 2.77 -9.90 -10.37
C ASP A 89 1.40 -9.76 -9.68
N PRO A 90 0.42 -9.10 -10.33
CA PRO A 90 -0.91 -8.92 -9.75
C PRO A 90 -1.70 -10.22 -9.60
N LYS A 91 -1.30 -11.30 -10.27
CA LYS A 91 -1.90 -12.63 -10.13
C LYS A 91 -1.40 -13.36 -8.89
N ASN A 92 -0.26 -12.94 -8.33
CA ASN A 92 0.25 -13.48 -7.08
C ASN A 92 -0.46 -12.82 -5.88
N PRO A 93 -1.26 -13.57 -5.07
CA PRO A 93 -2.02 -12.98 -3.97
C PRO A 93 -1.13 -12.33 -2.89
N ASN A 94 0.07 -12.88 -2.64
CA ASN A 94 0.99 -12.30 -1.65
C ASN A 94 1.54 -10.97 -2.15
N ARG A 95 1.89 -10.88 -3.44
CA ARG A 95 2.40 -9.66 -4.07
C ARG A 95 1.35 -8.56 -4.07
N LEU A 96 0.11 -8.90 -4.45
CA LEU A 96 -1.00 -7.95 -4.43
C LEU A 96 -1.28 -7.44 -2.99
N ARG A 97 -1.26 -8.36 -2.02
CA ARG A 97 -1.43 -8.01 -0.61
C ARG A 97 -0.29 -7.14 -0.11
N ALA A 98 0.95 -7.48 -0.46
CA ALA A 98 2.13 -6.73 -0.03
C ALA A 98 2.14 -5.29 -0.53
N LEU A 99 1.65 -5.01 -1.73
CA LEU A 99 1.62 -3.66 -2.27
C LEU A 99 0.26 -2.98 -2.04
N VAL A 100 -0.80 -3.50 -2.63
CA VAL A 100 -2.10 -2.81 -2.70
C VAL A 100 -2.80 -2.81 -1.35
N GLN A 101 -2.92 -3.96 -0.70
CA GLN A 101 -3.59 -4.03 0.61
C GLN A 101 -2.76 -3.37 1.71
N SER A 102 -1.42 -3.46 1.66
CA SER A 102 -0.56 -2.75 2.62
C SER A 102 -0.70 -1.23 2.49
N PHE A 103 -0.91 -0.70 1.29
CA PHE A 103 -1.23 0.72 1.12
C PHE A 103 -2.63 1.05 1.68
N ALA A 104 -3.65 0.32 1.26
CA ALA A 104 -5.03 0.63 1.61
C ALA A 104 -5.36 0.46 3.11
N SER A 105 -4.76 -0.55 3.78
CA SER A 105 -5.03 -0.83 5.19
C SER A 105 -3.91 -0.42 6.14
N GLY A 106 -2.69 -0.25 5.63
CA GLY A 106 -1.49 0.01 6.44
C GLY A 106 -0.92 1.43 6.32
N ASN A 107 -1.50 2.28 5.47
CA ASN A 107 -1.06 3.67 5.28
C ASN A 107 -2.23 4.66 5.41
N PRO A 108 -2.79 4.82 6.61
CA PRO A 108 -3.97 5.67 6.79
C PRO A 108 -3.71 7.14 6.39
N ALA A 109 -2.49 7.63 6.58
CA ALA A 109 -2.15 9.02 6.26
C ALA A 109 -2.22 9.34 4.76
N ARG A 110 -1.95 8.38 3.89
CA ARG A 110 -1.92 8.59 2.42
C ARG A 110 -3.09 7.94 1.71
N PHE A 111 -3.62 6.86 2.25
CA PHE A 111 -4.84 6.24 1.72
C PHE A 111 -6.05 7.15 1.93
N HIS A 112 -6.15 7.80 3.09
CA HIS A 112 -7.22 8.75 3.42
C HIS A 112 -6.83 10.20 3.10
N ASP A 113 -6.16 10.44 1.96
CA ASP A 113 -5.94 11.80 1.48
C ASP A 113 -7.28 12.44 1.06
N PRO A 114 -7.54 13.72 1.43
CA PRO A 114 -8.79 14.42 1.10
C PRO A 114 -9.13 14.46 -0.39
N SER A 115 -8.15 14.34 -1.28
CA SER A 115 -8.38 14.25 -2.72
C SER A 115 -9.13 12.98 -3.15
N GLY A 116 -9.20 11.94 -2.30
CA GLY A 116 -9.77 10.64 -2.61
C GLY A 116 -8.96 9.81 -3.62
N ALA A 117 -7.73 10.22 -3.94
CA ALA A 117 -6.89 9.54 -4.94
C ALA A 117 -6.56 8.09 -4.52
N GLY A 118 -6.32 7.85 -3.23
CA GLY A 118 -6.09 6.49 -2.70
C GLY A 118 -7.29 5.56 -2.90
N TYR A 119 -8.50 6.07 -2.75
CA TYR A 119 -9.73 5.29 -2.95
C TYR A 119 -9.96 4.97 -4.43
N ARG A 120 -9.69 5.94 -5.32
CA ARG A 120 -9.76 5.72 -6.77
C ARG A 120 -8.74 4.68 -7.22
N PHE A 121 -7.50 4.78 -6.74
CA PHE A 121 -6.47 3.77 -6.99
C PHE A 121 -6.93 2.38 -6.57
N LEU A 122 -7.49 2.24 -5.35
CA LEU A 122 -7.97 0.94 -4.87
C LEU A 122 -9.12 0.41 -5.74
N ALA A 123 -10.07 1.26 -6.14
CA ALA A 123 -11.15 0.86 -7.04
C ALA A 123 -10.63 0.36 -8.39
N ASP A 124 -9.60 1.03 -8.96
CA ASP A 124 -8.94 0.58 -10.19
C ASP A 124 -8.28 -0.80 -10.02
N GLN A 125 -7.63 -1.03 -8.88
CA GLN A 125 -7.05 -2.34 -8.58
C GLN A 125 -8.12 -3.43 -8.41
N VAL A 126 -9.25 -3.13 -7.77
CA VAL A 126 -10.38 -4.06 -7.66
C VAL A 126 -10.87 -4.47 -9.05
N LEU A 127 -11.13 -3.50 -9.92
CA LEU A 127 -11.62 -3.76 -11.28
C LEU A 127 -10.61 -4.54 -12.12
N MET A 128 -9.34 -4.20 -12.04
CA MET A 128 -8.28 -4.91 -12.74
C MET A 128 -8.17 -6.37 -12.29
N VAL A 129 -8.17 -6.61 -10.97
CA VAL A 129 -8.06 -7.96 -10.39
C VAL A 129 -9.32 -8.79 -10.65
N ASP A 130 -10.50 -8.17 -10.69
CA ASP A 130 -11.77 -8.84 -10.98
C ASP A 130 -11.75 -9.55 -12.34
N GLY A 131 -11.05 -8.99 -13.32
CA GLY A 131 -10.92 -9.57 -14.64
C GLY A 131 -10.25 -10.96 -14.69
N PHE A 132 -9.53 -11.36 -13.65
CA PHE A 132 -8.87 -12.67 -13.58
C PHE A 132 -9.06 -13.42 -12.25
N ASN A 133 -9.41 -12.73 -11.14
CA ASN A 133 -9.64 -13.35 -9.85
C ASN A 133 -10.70 -12.59 -9.01
N PRO A 134 -11.99 -12.84 -9.28
CA PRO A 134 -13.10 -12.16 -8.58
C PRO A 134 -13.08 -12.32 -7.06
N MET A 135 -12.61 -13.46 -6.56
CA MET A 135 -12.54 -13.70 -5.11
C MET A 135 -11.49 -12.80 -4.44
N MET A 136 -10.36 -12.62 -5.10
CA MET A 136 -9.29 -11.75 -4.61
C MET A 136 -9.70 -10.27 -4.72
N ALA A 137 -10.34 -9.88 -5.83
CA ALA A 137 -10.87 -8.54 -6.03
C ALA A 137 -11.89 -8.16 -4.96
N ALA A 138 -12.80 -9.06 -4.65
CA ALA A 138 -13.81 -8.86 -3.60
C ALA A 138 -13.20 -8.55 -2.22
N ARG A 139 -12.08 -9.18 -1.86
CA ARG A 139 -11.37 -8.90 -0.60
C ARG A 139 -10.73 -7.52 -0.56
N LEU A 140 -10.37 -6.95 -1.71
CA LEU A 140 -9.80 -5.60 -1.78
C LEU A 140 -10.82 -4.50 -1.49
N ILE A 141 -12.12 -4.79 -1.46
CA ILE A 141 -13.19 -3.81 -1.18
C ILE A 141 -13.23 -3.42 0.31
N GLU A 142 -12.77 -4.30 1.20
CA GLU A 142 -12.88 -4.13 2.65
C GLU A 142 -12.48 -2.74 3.17
N PRO A 143 -11.35 -2.14 2.77
CA PRO A 143 -10.96 -0.81 3.26
C PRO A 143 -11.98 0.29 2.94
N LEU A 144 -12.75 0.15 1.85
CA LEU A 144 -13.80 1.10 1.48
C LEU A 144 -15.11 0.89 2.25
N SER A 145 -15.34 -0.29 2.82
CA SER A 145 -16.60 -0.62 3.50
C SER A 145 -16.83 0.17 4.80
N ALA A 146 -15.76 0.74 5.36
CA ALA A 146 -15.83 1.51 6.60
C ALA A 146 -16.22 2.98 6.39
N TRP A 147 -16.66 3.39 5.19
CA TRP A 147 -16.88 4.78 4.81
C TRP A 147 -17.78 5.58 5.75
N LYS A 148 -18.80 4.96 6.34
CA LYS A 148 -19.71 5.62 7.29
C LYS A 148 -19.05 6.11 8.58
N ARG A 149 -17.86 5.59 8.90
CA ARG A 149 -17.08 5.98 10.09
C ARG A 149 -16.26 7.25 9.89
N TYR A 150 -16.23 7.75 8.65
CA TYR A 150 -15.42 8.90 8.27
C TYR A 150 -16.28 10.15 8.07
N ALA A 151 -15.70 11.32 8.35
CA ALA A 151 -16.30 12.61 8.03
C ALA A 151 -16.08 12.96 6.54
N GLU A 152 -16.77 13.99 6.05
CA GLU A 152 -16.48 14.55 4.74
C GLU A 152 -15.09 15.21 4.70
N PRO A 153 -14.39 15.17 3.57
CA PRO A 153 -14.81 14.62 2.27
C PRO A 153 -14.49 13.11 2.10
N PHE A 154 -13.89 12.48 3.08
CA PHE A 154 -13.45 11.07 3.00
C PHE A 154 -14.61 10.11 2.75
N ARG A 155 -15.70 10.31 3.50
CA ARG A 155 -16.92 9.51 3.40
C ARG A 155 -17.47 9.50 1.98
N ASP A 156 -17.66 10.66 1.37
CA ASP A 156 -18.19 10.77 0.02
C ASP A 156 -17.23 10.19 -1.03
N ASN A 157 -15.93 10.43 -0.89
CA ASN A 157 -14.92 9.88 -1.79
C ASN A 157 -14.87 8.34 -1.75
N MET A 158 -14.97 7.73 -0.56
CA MET A 158 -15.01 6.27 -0.42
C MET A 158 -16.28 5.69 -1.04
N ARG A 159 -17.43 6.33 -0.79
CA ARG A 159 -18.72 5.92 -1.37
C ARG A 159 -18.71 6.04 -2.90
N GLN A 160 -18.13 7.10 -3.45
CA GLN A 160 -17.97 7.26 -4.90
C GLN A 160 -17.08 6.16 -5.50
N ALA A 161 -16.00 5.77 -4.81
CA ALA A 161 -15.15 4.66 -5.25
C ALA A 161 -15.92 3.33 -5.30
N LEU A 162 -16.76 3.03 -4.30
CA LEU A 162 -17.65 1.86 -4.30
C LEU A 162 -18.68 1.94 -5.44
N GLN A 163 -19.33 3.08 -5.62
CA GLN A 163 -20.30 3.30 -6.71
C GLN A 163 -19.66 3.10 -8.10
N ARG A 164 -18.42 3.54 -8.27
CA ARG A 164 -17.65 3.33 -9.51
C ARG A 164 -17.44 1.84 -9.80
N ILE A 165 -17.14 1.03 -8.77
CA ILE A 165 -17.01 -0.42 -8.92
C ILE A 165 -18.36 -1.02 -9.34
N VAL A 166 -19.45 -0.65 -8.65
CA VAL A 166 -20.82 -1.15 -8.93
C VAL A 166 -21.28 -0.80 -10.35
N ALA A 167 -20.94 0.40 -10.82
CA ALA A 167 -21.35 0.90 -12.14
C ALA A 167 -20.50 0.36 -13.31
N HIS A 168 -19.40 -0.36 -13.03
CA HIS A 168 -18.51 -0.85 -14.07
C HIS A 168 -19.15 -1.99 -14.87
N SER A 169 -19.21 -1.83 -16.20
CA SER A 169 -19.74 -2.86 -17.11
C SER A 169 -18.80 -4.07 -17.11
N GLY A 170 -19.32 -5.25 -16.79
CA GLY A 170 -18.55 -6.49 -16.79
C GLY A 170 -17.94 -6.87 -15.42
N VAL A 171 -18.26 -6.12 -14.36
CA VAL A 171 -17.89 -6.54 -13.01
C VAL A 171 -18.53 -7.90 -12.67
N SER A 172 -17.74 -8.78 -12.04
CA SER A 172 -18.22 -10.11 -11.64
C SER A 172 -19.32 -10.03 -10.59
N LYS A 173 -20.15 -11.06 -10.51
CA LYS A 173 -21.24 -11.14 -9.52
C LYS A 173 -20.74 -11.00 -8.09
N ASN A 174 -19.61 -11.63 -7.75
CA ASN A 174 -19.02 -11.57 -6.41
C ASN A 174 -18.61 -10.15 -6.01
N VAL A 175 -17.93 -9.44 -6.90
CA VAL A 175 -17.49 -8.06 -6.65
C VAL A 175 -18.68 -7.12 -6.63
N LEU A 176 -19.66 -7.30 -7.54
CA LEU A 176 -20.87 -6.50 -7.58
C LEU A 176 -21.68 -6.60 -6.29
N GLU A 177 -21.93 -7.83 -5.81
CA GLU A 177 -22.69 -8.05 -4.56
C GLU A 177 -22.01 -7.41 -3.36
N LEU A 178 -20.70 -7.60 -3.21
CA LEU A 178 -19.95 -7.03 -2.08
C LEU A 178 -19.82 -5.51 -2.15
N ALA A 179 -19.55 -4.96 -3.34
CA ALA A 179 -19.45 -3.51 -3.50
C ALA A 179 -20.82 -2.81 -3.30
N ALA A 180 -21.91 -3.40 -3.83
CA ALA A 180 -23.26 -2.86 -3.64
C ALA A 180 -23.67 -2.92 -2.16
N LYS A 181 -23.40 -4.03 -1.48
CA LYS A 181 -23.64 -4.17 -0.04
C LYS A 181 -22.83 -3.13 0.75
N ALA A 182 -21.53 -3.03 0.49
CA ALA A 182 -20.64 -2.06 1.14
C ALA A 182 -21.07 -0.61 0.89
N ALA A 183 -21.64 -0.28 -0.28
CA ALA A 183 -22.09 1.08 -0.62
C ALA A 183 -23.38 1.49 0.13
N THR A 184 -24.15 0.53 0.68
CA THR A 184 -25.44 0.77 1.35
C THR A 184 -25.39 0.59 2.87
N GLU A 185 -24.61 -0.36 3.36
CA GLU A 185 -24.43 -0.65 4.79
C GLU A 185 -23.43 0.30 5.47
#